data_c108cd45ccae8c7e6bab219ecc8ad0a1
#
_entry.id   c108cd45ccae8c7e6bab219ecc8ad0a1
#
_cell.length_a   1.000
_cell.length_b   1.000
_cell.length_c   1.000
_cell.angle_alpha   90.00
_cell.angle_beta   90.00
_cell.angle_gamma   90.00
#
_symmetry.space_group_name_H-M   'P 1'
#
loop_
_entity.id
_entity.type
_entity.pdbx_description
1 polymer ?
#
loop_
_entity_poly.entity_id
_entity_poly.type
_entity_poly.pdbx_seq_one_letter_code
_entity_poly.pdbx_strand_id
1 'polypeptide(L)'
;MLKNIGLVWLKDDFRIKKNFALIEATKKHDQVVAFYLYKRKKLDSQEAQKWWISKSLNLFKKKLLTLNINLEIIETDNYRSFFEKLFIKKNFSIYWNKTYEPSYLKFDDYLSKNFLSNQIKFKIFKGNILNEFNQVKKGDGTPFRVFTPYWRNAEKFYLDKVPSKDHKIIKCNSTCNFFNNTISEAKIFPKKNWFKKFDEYWSPSEENALKALKKFIREKIKDYPDARNYPDKIGTSKLSPFIKHGQIHVETIWEECSKIKNYGVNKYLAEIGWREFNHSLINFFPHMLKSNYSKKFDKFPWESNLKYLSAWK
;
A
#
# COMPACT_ATOMS: atom_id res chain seq x y z
N MET A 1 -12.24 -24.42 25.16
CA MET A 1 -10.99 -23.93 24.55
C MET A 1 -11.17 -22.48 24.14
N LEU A 2 -10.32 -21.57 24.61
CA LEU A 2 -10.33 -20.18 24.15
C LEU A 2 -9.99 -20.18 22.65
N LYS A 3 -10.91 -19.68 21.82
CA LYS A 3 -10.72 -19.63 20.37
C LYS A 3 -9.52 -18.72 20.05
N ASN A 4 -8.53 -19.23 19.33
CA ASN A 4 -7.39 -18.45 18.88
C ASN A 4 -7.82 -17.58 17.70
N ILE A 5 -7.92 -16.28 17.92
CA ILE A 5 -8.41 -15.30 16.92
C ILE A 5 -7.24 -14.87 16.02
N GLY A 6 -7.49 -14.79 14.72
CA GLY A 6 -6.58 -14.16 13.75
C GLY A 6 -6.81 -12.65 13.69
N LEU A 7 -5.81 -11.84 14.04
CA LEU A 7 -5.84 -10.40 13.88
C LEU A 7 -5.10 -9.99 12.60
N VAL A 8 -5.69 -9.16 11.78
CA VAL A 8 -5.03 -8.64 10.56
C VAL A 8 -4.90 -7.13 10.64
N TRP A 9 -3.67 -6.66 10.80
CA TRP A 9 -3.39 -5.23 10.79
C TRP A 9 -3.34 -4.69 9.38
N LEU A 10 -4.36 -3.93 8.99
CA LEU A 10 -4.45 -3.25 7.69
C LEU A 10 -3.68 -1.93 7.74
N LYS A 11 -2.95 -1.65 6.65
CA LYS A 11 -2.23 -0.39 6.44
C LYS A 11 -2.68 0.25 5.11
N ASP A 12 -1.93 0.03 4.03
CA ASP A 12 -2.27 0.44 2.67
C ASP A 12 -2.55 -0.82 1.81
N ASP A 13 -3.59 -1.57 2.16
CA ASP A 13 -3.90 -2.88 1.55
C ASP A 13 -5.40 -3.23 1.56
N PHE A 14 -6.24 -2.23 1.26
CA PHE A 14 -7.70 -2.35 1.23
C PHE A 14 -8.21 -3.17 0.02
N ARG A 15 -7.85 -4.46 -0.02
CA ARG A 15 -8.21 -5.41 -1.07
C ARG A 15 -8.30 -6.83 -0.52
N ILE A 16 -8.99 -7.69 -1.26
CA ILE A 16 -9.07 -9.12 -1.02
C ILE A 16 -8.00 -9.87 -1.84
N LYS A 17 -7.88 -9.54 -3.13
CA LYS A 17 -6.95 -10.21 -4.05
C LYS A 17 -5.50 -9.92 -3.66
N LYS A 18 -4.69 -10.99 -3.55
CA LYS A 18 -3.26 -10.87 -3.13
C LYS A 18 -3.07 -10.14 -1.81
N ASN A 19 -4.01 -10.26 -0.88
CA ASN A 19 -3.83 -9.86 0.51
C ASN A 19 -3.33 -11.05 1.33
N PHE A 20 -2.01 -11.25 1.34
CA PHE A 20 -1.40 -12.45 1.91
C PHE A 20 -1.64 -12.59 3.41
N ALA A 21 -1.75 -11.48 4.14
CA ALA A 21 -2.07 -11.48 5.57
C ALA A 21 -3.49 -12.00 5.84
N LEU A 22 -4.50 -11.51 5.10
CA LEU A 22 -5.88 -12.00 5.20
C LEU A 22 -5.99 -13.47 4.78
N ILE A 23 -5.32 -13.85 3.69
CA ILE A 23 -5.32 -15.22 3.18
C ILE A 23 -4.77 -16.19 4.23
N GLU A 24 -3.65 -15.87 4.85
CA GLU A 24 -3.05 -16.73 5.89
C GLU A 24 -3.89 -16.77 7.16
N ALA A 25 -4.41 -15.61 7.61
CA ALA A 25 -5.24 -15.55 8.81
C ALA A 25 -6.49 -16.44 8.66
N THR A 26 -7.20 -16.33 7.53
CA THR A 26 -8.43 -17.11 7.29
C THR A 26 -8.18 -18.60 7.05
N LYS A 27 -6.96 -19.01 6.69
CA LYS A 27 -6.58 -20.43 6.61
C LYS A 27 -6.33 -21.07 7.99
N LYS A 28 -5.92 -20.24 8.96
CA LYS A 28 -5.45 -20.74 10.27
C LYS A 28 -6.42 -20.52 11.40
N HIS A 29 -7.43 -19.68 11.21
CA HIS A 29 -8.36 -19.28 12.26
C HIS A 29 -9.80 -19.30 11.79
N ASP A 30 -10.68 -19.83 12.64
CA ASP A 30 -12.13 -19.84 12.40
C ASP A 30 -12.75 -18.44 12.53
N GLN A 31 -12.10 -17.57 13.29
CA GLN A 31 -12.50 -16.18 13.52
C GLN A 31 -11.34 -15.24 13.21
N VAL A 32 -11.61 -14.24 12.40
CA VAL A 32 -10.62 -13.22 12.00
C VAL A 32 -11.22 -11.83 12.20
N VAL A 33 -10.42 -10.93 12.77
CA VAL A 33 -10.71 -9.52 12.89
C VAL A 33 -9.64 -8.73 12.14
N ALA A 34 -10.06 -7.94 11.17
CA ALA A 34 -9.20 -6.95 10.54
C ALA A 34 -9.25 -5.66 11.38
N PHE A 35 -8.13 -4.96 11.51
CA PHE A 35 -8.12 -3.68 12.18
C PHE A 35 -7.23 -2.66 11.48
N TYR A 36 -7.62 -1.39 11.60
CA TYR A 36 -6.91 -0.24 11.07
C TYR A 36 -6.56 0.73 12.19
N LEU A 37 -5.30 1.16 12.26
CA LEU A 37 -4.84 2.15 13.24
C LEU A 37 -4.87 3.55 12.63
N TYR A 38 -5.79 4.37 13.10
CA TYR A 38 -5.94 5.76 12.69
C TYR A 38 -5.06 6.69 13.53
N LYS A 39 -4.10 7.37 12.88
CA LYS A 39 -3.30 8.44 13.48
C LYS A 39 -3.89 9.80 13.11
N ARG A 40 -4.62 10.42 14.03
CA ARG A 40 -5.24 11.71 13.80
C ARG A 40 -4.24 12.78 13.38
N LYS A 41 -3.17 12.97 14.16
CA LYS A 41 -2.13 14.00 13.90
C LYS A 41 -1.46 13.84 12.54
N LYS A 42 -1.25 12.61 12.05
CA LYS A 42 -0.63 12.36 10.74
C LYS A 42 -1.51 12.82 9.58
N LEU A 43 -2.82 12.78 9.74
CA LEU A 43 -3.78 13.03 8.66
C LEU A 43 -4.46 14.41 8.75
N ASP A 44 -4.24 15.18 9.82
CA ASP A 44 -4.97 16.44 10.04
C ASP A 44 -4.81 17.47 8.92
N SER A 45 -3.67 17.51 8.24
CA SER A 45 -3.41 18.37 7.08
C SER A 45 -3.68 17.70 5.72
N GLN A 46 -4.15 16.43 5.69
CA GLN A 46 -4.25 15.63 4.48
C GLN A 46 -5.71 15.30 4.13
N GLU A 47 -6.51 16.33 3.91
CA GLU A 47 -7.95 16.22 3.71
C GLU A 47 -8.36 15.28 2.55
N ALA A 48 -7.66 15.31 1.41
CA ALA A 48 -7.91 14.39 0.28
C ALA A 48 -7.68 12.93 0.67
N GLN A 49 -6.62 12.66 1.45
CA GLN A 49 -6.34 11.30 1.93
C GLN A 49 -7.38 10.85 2.96
N LYS A 50 -7.86 11.74 3.84
CA LYS A 50 -8.96 11.43 4.77
C LYS A 50 -10.20 10.97 4.02
N TRP A 51 -10.61 11.71 2.98
CA TRP A 51 -11.74 11.32 2.14
C TRP A 51 -11.53 9.93 1.54
N TRP A 52 -10.35 9.71 0.92
CA TRP A 52 -10.05 8.43 0.28
C TRP A 52 -10.05 7.27 1.30
N ILE A 53 -9.35 7.42 2.42
CA ILE A 53 -9.25 6.38 3.46
C ILE A 53 -10.62 6.09 4.07
N SER A 54 -11.40 7.10 4.43
CA SER A 54 -12.73 6.90 5.00
C SER A 54 -13.67 6.14 4.06
N LYS A 55 -13.72 6.54 2.78
CA LYS A 55 -14.49 5.82 1.74
C LYS A 55 -13.97 4.39 1.53
N SER A 56 -12.64 4.20 1.49
CA SER A 56 -12.01 2.88 1.37
C SER A 56 -12.38 1.96 2.52
N LEU A 57 -12.27 2.43 3.75
CA LEU A 57 -12.62 1.66 4.95
C LEU A 57 -14.09 1.25 4.94
N ASN A 58 -15.00 2.16 4.60
CA ASN A 58 -16.43 1.86 4.50
C ASN A 58 -16.71 0.75 3.48
N LEU A 59 -16.19 0.89 2.25
CA LEU A 59 -16.41 -0.08 1.19
C LEU A 59 -15.75 -1.44 1.51
N PHE A 60 -14.54 -1.40 2.08
CA PHE A 60 -13.81 -2.61 2.42
C PHE A 60 -14.44 -3.34 3.63
N LYS A 61 -14.95 -2.62 4.62
CA LYS A 61 -15.73 -3.17 5.74
C LYS A 61 -16.93 -3.98 5.24
N LYS A 62 -17.72 -3.40 4.31
CA LYS A 62 -18.83 -4.12 3.69
C LYS A 62 -18.39 -5.40 2.98
N LYS A 63 -17.25 -5.34 2.26
CA LYS A 63 -16.68 -6.50 1.59
C LYS A 63 -16.22 -7.58 2.57
N LEU A 64 -15.52 -7.21 3.65
CA LEU A 64 -15.06 -8.14 4.67
C LEU A 64 -16.21 -8.81 5.43
N LEU A 65 -17.30 -8.09 5.68
CA LEU A 65 -18.51 -8.66 6.30
C LEU A 65 -19.11 -9.80 5.49
N THR A 66 -19.03 -9.79 4.15
CA THR A 66 -19.47 -10.93 3.32
C THR A 66 -18.66 -12.20 3.57
N LEU A 67 -17.50 -12.05 4.17
CA LEU A 67 -16.58 -13.13 4.55
C LEU A 67 -16.61 -13.45 6.06
N ASN A 68 -17.56 -12.89 6.81
CA ASN A 68 -17.67 -12.95 8.26
C ASN A 68 -16.41 -12.40 8.99
N ILE A 69 -15.78 -11.38 8.41
CA ILE A 69 -14.63 -10.68 9.01
C ILE A 69 -15.07 -9.27 9.41
N ASN A 70 -14.95 -8.93 10.69
CA ASN A 70 -15.14 -7.56 11.15
C ASN A 70 -13.91 -6.70 10.83
N LEU A 71 -14.16 -5.42 10.49
CA LEU A 71 -13.15 -4.38 10.40
C LEU A 71 -13.33 -3.38 11.54
N GLU A 72 -12.35 -3.29 12.41
CA GLU A 72 -12.33 -2.42 13.57
C GLU A 72 -11.32 -1.29 13.38
N ILE A 73 -11.71 -0.06 13.66
CA ILE A 73 -10.85 1.12 13.51
C ILE A 73 -10.53 1.64 14.90
N ILE A 74 -9.23 1.77 15.19
CA ILE A 74 -8.74 2.23 16.49
C ILE A 74 -7.98 3.55 16.30
N GLU A 75 -8.37 4.58 17.03
CA GLU A 75 -7.63 5.83 17.08
C GLU A 75 -6.44 5.69 18.03
N THR A 76 -5.23 5.96 17.53
CA THR A 76 -4.01 5.98 18.35
C THR A 76 -2.96 6.87 17.72
N ASP A 77 -2.28 7.67 18.51
CA ASP A 77 -1.13 8.48 18.08
C ASP A 77 0.19 7.73 18.26
N ASN A 78 0.20 6.63 19.05
CA ASN A 78 1.40 5.88 19.38
C ASN A 78 1.23 4.38 19.09
N TYR A 79 1.75 3.92 17.96
CA TYR A 79 1.71 2.50 17.59
C TYR A 79 2.49 1.62 18.57
N ARG A 80 3.61 2.11 19.09
CA ARG A 80 4.43 1.34 20.04
C ARG A 80 3.62 1.01 21.30
N SER A 81 3.06 2.01 21.96
CA SER A 81 2.22 1.80 23.15
C SER A 81 0.99 0.94 22.86
N PHE A 82 0.39 1.08 21.67
CA PHE A 82 -0.72 0.22 21.28
C PHE A 82 -0.31 -1.25 21.19
N PHE A 83 0.80 -1.57 20.51
CA PHE A 83 1.26 -2.95 20.36
C PHE A 83 1.80 -3.54 21.66
N GLU A 84 2.47 -2.76 22.52
CA GLU A 84 2.89 -3.19 23.85
C GLU A 84 1.68 -3.63 24.70
N LYS A 85 0.60 -2.85 24.72
CA LYS A 85 -0.65 -3.21 25.40
C LYS A 85 -1.36 -4.40 24.75
N LEU A 86 -1.35 -4.48 23.41
CA LEU A 86 -1.95 -5.59 22.69
C LEU A 86 -1.26 -6.91 23.03
N PHE A 87 0.08 -6.91 23.09
CA PHE A 87 0.86 -8.12 23.32
C PHE A 87 0.86 -8.62 24.77
N ILE A 88 0.30 -7.88 25.72
CA ILE A 88 -0.04 -8.40 27.05
C ILE A 88 -1.22 -9.40 26.97
N LYS A 89 -2.13 -9.21 26.02
CA LYS A 89 -3.24 -10.15 25.78
C LYS A 89 -2.69 -11.46 25.19
N LYS A 90 -3.32 -12.57 25.53
CA LYS A 90 -2.99 -13.89 25.01
C LYS A 90 -4.09 -14.39 24.07
N ASN A 91 -3.85 -15.53 23.40
CA ASN A 91 -4.82 -16.24 22.57
C ASN A 91 -5.21 -15.57 21.26
N PHE A 92 -4.26 -14.91 20.59
CA PHE A 92 -4.41 -14.45 19.22
C PHE A 92 -3.11 -14.67 18.43
N SER A 93 -3.24 -14.66 17.10
CA SER A 93 -2.12 -14.51 16.17
C SER A 93 -2.32 -13.28 15.34
N ILE A 94 -1.25 -12.56 14.97
CA ILE A 94 -1.38 -11.31 14.23
C ILE A 94 -0.62 -11.37 12.90
N TYR A 95 -1.22 -10.81 11.86
CA TYR A 95 -0.76 -10.86 10.48
C TYR A 95 -0.81 -9.48 9.88
N TRP A 96 0.20 -9.12 9.05
CA TRP A 96 0.12 -7.91 8.24
C TRP A 96 1.01 -7.99 7.00
N ASN A 97 0.69 -7.18 6.00
CA ASN A 97 1.54 -6.98 4.84
C ASN A 97 2.47 -5.79 5.10
N LYS A 98 3.71 -5.87 4.63
CA LYS A 98 4.68 -4.76 4.73
C LYS A 98 4.16 -3.50 4.04
N THR A 99 4.47 -2.36 4.61
CA THR A 99 4.41 -1.05 3.98
C THR A 99 5.83 -0.52 3.88
N TYR A 100 6.26 -0.16 2.68
CA TYR A 100 7.66 0.17 2.38
C TYR A 100 8.02 1.64 2.67
N GLU A 101 7.22 2.32 3.47
CA GLU A 101 7.59 3.60 4.07
C GLU A 101 8.61 3.33 5.20
N PRO A 102 9.74 4.08 5.27
CA PRO A 102 10.82 3.80 6.23
C PRO A 102 10.39 3.74 7.70
N SER A 103 9.38 4.53 8.08
CA SER A 103 8.83 4.52 9.43
C SER A 103 8.16 3.19 9.79
N TYR A 104 7.43 2.59 8.84
CA TYR A 104 6.80 1.28 9.02
C TYR A 104 7.82 0.14 9.00
N LEU A 105 8.81 0.19 8.12
CA LEU A 105 9.88 -0.83 8.09
C LEU A 105 10.67 -0.85 9.41
N LYS A 106 11.03 0.32 9.94
CA LYS A 106 11.68 0.44 11.26
C LYS A 106 10.78 -0.10 12.38
N PHE A 107 9.48 0.11 12.27
CA PHE A 107 8.53 -0.37 13.27
C PHE A 107 8.32 -1.88 13.17
N ASP A 108 8.24 -2.45 11.97
CA ASP A 108 8.19 -3.90 11.75
C ASP A 108 9.46 -4.59 12.34
N ASP A 109 10.63 -3.97 12.16
CA ASP A 109 11.90 -4.41 12.74
C ASP A 109 11.90 -4.35 14.28
N TYR A 110 11.37 -3.24 14.85
CA TYR A 110 11.17 -3.10 16.30
C TYR A 110 10.27 -4.21 16.86
N LEU A 111 9.13 -4.47 16.23
CA LEU A 111 8.22 -5.54 16.67
C LEU A 111 8.91 -6.91 16.60
N SER A 112 9.64 -7.18 15.52
CA SER A 112 10.36 -8.45 15.36
C SER A 112 11.42 -8.66 16.44
N LYS A 113 12.19 -7.64 16.80
CA LYS A 113 13.25 -7.74 17.80
C LYS A 113 12.75 -7.90 19.23
N ASN A 114 11.61 -7.27 19.56
CA ASN A 114 11.16 -7.19 20.95
C ASN A 114 10.09 -8.22 21.31
N PHE A 115 9.39 -8.81 20.32
CA PHE A 115 8.22 -9.66 20.60
C PHE A 115 8.27 -11.04 19.95
N LEU A 116 9.30 -11.41 19.18
CA LEU A 116 9.46 -12.75 18.59
C LEU A 116 9.58 -13.87 19.64
N SER A 117 10.13 -13.58 20.80
CA SER A 117 10.32 -14.54 21.90
C SER A 117 9.06 -14.77 22.73
N ASN A 118 8.05 -13.92 22.59
CA ASN A 118 6.81 -14.03 23.33
C ASN A 118 5.90 -15.07 22.66
N GLN A 119 5.03 -15.72 23.43
CA GLN A 119 4.08 -16.74 22.97
C GLN A 119 3.10 -16.27 21.86
N ILE A 120 3.21 -15.02 21.43
CA ILE A 120 2.38 -14.40 20.40
C ILE A 120 2.95 -14.74 19.03
N LYS A 121 2.15 -15.45 18.23
CA LYS A 121 2.50 -15.74 16.83
C LYS A 121 2.18 -14.57 15.94
N PHE A 122 3.20 -13.96 15.32
CA PHE A 122 2.98 -12.98 14.27
C PHE A 122 3.71 -13.35 12.96
N LYS A 123 3.15 -12.90 11.86
CA LYS A 123 3.73 -13.14 10.55
C LYS A 123 3.57 -11.92 9.65
N ILE A 124 4.68 -11.51 9.03
CA ILE A 124 4.79 -10.38 8.13
C ILE A 124 4.91 -10.90 6.70
N PHE A 125 4.12 -10.37 5.79
CA PHE A 125 4.12 -10.77 4.38
C PHE A 125 4.67 -9.66 3.50
N LYS A 126 5.09 -10.03 2.28
CA LYS A 126 5.41 -9.07 1.23
C LYS A 126 4.24 -8.13 1.01
N GLY A 127 4.52 -6.85 0.92
CA GLY A 127 3.53 -5.81 0.64
C GLY A 127 3.36 -5.55 -0.85
N ASN A 128 2.86 -4.35 -1.17
CA ASN A 128 2.50 -3.96 -2.53
C ASN A 128 3.72 -3.53 -3.36
N ILE A 129 4.65 -4.46 -3.60
CA ILE A 129 5.79 -4.30 -4.52
C ILE A 129 5.97 -5.57 -5.38
N LEU A 130 6.69 -5.43 -6.50
CA LEU A 130 7.04 -6.55 -7.36
C LEU A 130 8.18 -7.39 -6.76
N ASN A 131 9.25 -6.76 -6.32
CA ASN A 131 10.45 -7.41 -5.80
C ASN A 131 10.83 -6.84 -4.43
N GLU A 132 11.21 -7.70 -3.48
CA GLU A 132 11.84 -7.23 -2.24
C GLU A 132 13.20 -6.58 -2.55
N PHE A 133 13.60 -5.56 -1.76
CA PHE A 133 14.79 -4.75 -2.04
C PHE A 133 16.10 -5.53 -2.10
N ASN A 134 16.20 -6.63 -1.36
CA ASN A 134 17.37 -7.50 -1.37
C ASN A 134 17.48 -8.38 -2.62
N GLN A 135 16.42 -8.49 -3.40
CA GLN A 135 16.37 -9.34 -4.60
C GLN A 135 16.97 -8.65 -5.83
N VAL A 136 16.91 -7.32 -5.89
CA VAL A 136 17.38 -6.53 -7.04
C VAL A 136 18.58 -5.69 -6.63
N LYS A 137 19.78 -6.25 -6.82
CA LYS A 137 21.06 -5.63 -6.49
C LYS A 137 22.04 -5.82 -7.66
N LYS A 138 23.11 -5.02 -7.66
CA LYS A 138 24.24 -5.25 -8.57
C LYS A 138 25.00 -6.54 -8.21
N GLY A 139 25.89 -6.97 -9.10
CA GLY A 139 26.74 -8.13 -8.86
C GLY A 139 27.64 -8.03 -7.62
N ASP A 140 28.01 -6.81 -7.22
CA ASP A 140 28.78 -6.52 -6.00
C ASP A 140 27.92 -6.44 -4.72
N GLY A 141 26.63 -6.73 -4.82
CA GLY A 141 25.67 -6.66 -3.69
C GLY A 141 25.21 -5.25 -3.34
N THR A 142 25.72 -4.20 -3.99
CA THR A 142 25.29 -2.81 -3.73
C THR A 142 23.99 -2.46 -4.46
N PRO A 143 23.21 -1.47 -3.96
CA PRO A 143 21.99 -1.04 -4.61
C PRO A 143 22.26 -0.26 -5.91
N PHE A 144 21.33 -0.35 -6.84
CA PHE A 144 21.33 0.51 -8.02
C PHE A 144 21.04 1.96 -7.64
N ARG A 145 21.70 2.91 -8.32
CA ARG A 145 21.53 4.35 -8.15
C ARG A 145 20.90 5.05 -9.36
N VAL A 146 20.72 4.31 -10.44
CA VAL A 146 20.17 4.80 -11.72
C VAL A 146 19.11 3.83 -12.20
N PHE A 147 18.01 4.35 -12.76
CA PHE A 147 16.83 3.56 -13.11
C PHE A 147 17.10 2.51 -14.19
N THR A 148 17.74 2.88 -15.30
CA THR A 148 17.87 1.97 -16.45
C THR A 148 18.55 0.64 -16.11
N PRO A 149 19.73 0.62 -15.44
CA PRO A 149 20.34 -0.65 -15.04
C PRO A 149 19.53 -1.38 -13.96
N TYR A 150 18.85 -0.65 -13.04
CA TYR A 150 17.93 -1.25 -12.09
C TYR A 150 16.81 -2.00 -12.81
N TRP A 151 16.12 -1.33 -13.75
CA TRP A 151 14.95 -1.89 -14.41
C TRP A 151 15.30 -3.12 -15.26
N ARG A 152 16.40 -3.07 -16.01
CA ARG A 152 16.89 -4.23 -16.78
C ARG A 152 17.07 -5.48 -15.92
N ASN A 153 17.48 -5.33 -14.67
CA ASN A 153 17.63 -6.45 -13.73
C ASN A 153 16.28 -6.82 -13.08
N ALA A 154 15.55 -5.84 -12.60
CA ALA A 154 14.27 -6.05 -11.89
C ALA A 154 13.21 -6.70 -12.79
N GLU A 155 13.13 -6.26 -14.06
CA GLU A 155 12.18 -6.78 -15.03
C GLU A 155 12.44 -8.27 -15.33
N LYS A 156 13.67 -8.66 -15.62
CA LYS A 156 14.05 -10.06 -15.83
C LYS A 156 13.72 -10.92 -14.61
N PHE A 157 14.10 -10.44 -13.43
CA PHE A 157 13.84 -11.14 -12.19
C PHE A 157 12.34 -11.36 -11.93
N TYR A 158 11.48 -10.45 -12.39
CA TYR A 158 10.03 -10.59 -12.22
C TYR A 158 9.39 -11.44 -13.33
N LEU A 159 9.88 -11.37 -14.57
CA LEU A 159 9.42 -12.20 -15.69
C LEU A 159 9.62 -13.69 -15.44
N ASP A 160 10.71 -14.06 -14.76
CA ASP A 160 11.02 -15.45 -14.43
C ASP A 160 10.18 -16.00 -13.26
N LYS A 161 9.39 -15.16 -12.60
CA LYS A 161 8.51 -15.60 -11.51
C LYS A 161 7.22 -16.19 -12.05
N VAL A 162 6.94 -17.40 -11.63
CA VAL A 162 5.59 -17.96 -11.74
C VAL A 162 4.62 -17.05 -10.97
N PRO A 163 3.52 -16.58 -11.58
CA PRO A 163 2.52 -15.78 -10.89
C PRO A 163 2.11 -16.48 -9.59
N SER A 164 2.11 -15.73 -8.50
CA SER A 164 1.66 -16.28 -7.22
C SER A 164 0.23 -16.80 -7.39
N LYS A 165 -0.01 -18.08 -7.08
CA LYS A 165 -1.38 -18.63 -7.11
C LYS A 165 -2.29 -17.73 -6.29
N ASP A 166 -3.38 -17.27 -6.86
CA ASP A 166 -4.42 -16.52 -6.14
C ASP A 166 -5.05 -17.47 -5.10
N HIS A 167 -4.48 -17.47 -3.91
CA HIS A 167 -5.11 -18.16 -2.80
C HIS A 167 -6.37 -17.38 -2.41
N LYS A 168 -7.49 -18.05 -2.42
CA LYS A 168 -8.77 -17.46 -2.00
C LYS A 168 -8.77 -17.27 -0.47
N ILE A 169 -9.36 -16.16 -0.03
CA ILE A 169 -9.70 -15.96 1.37
C ILE A 169 -10.83 -16.93 1.71
N ILE A 170 -10.70 -17.62 2.83
CA ILE A 170 -11.72 -18.54 3.34
C ILE A 170 -12.73 -17.70 4.13
N LYS A 171 -14.02 -17.95 3.92
CA LYS A 171 -15.07 -17.33 4.72
C LYS A 171 -14.97 -17.86 6.16
N CYS A 172 -14.92 -16.97 7.14
CA CYS A 172 -14.87 -17.35 8.56
C CYS A 172 -16.21 -17.92 9.02
N ASN A 173 -16.19 -18.74 10.08
CA ASN A 173 -17.39 -19.39 10.61
C ASN A 173 -18.37 -18.38 11.20
N SER A 174 -17.84 -17.35 11.87
CA SER A 174 -18.64 -16.29 12.49
C SER A 174 -17.86 -14.99 12.61
N THR A 175 -18.57 -13.88 12.70
CA THR A 175 -17.98 -12.59 13.07
C THR A 175 -17.66 -12.54 14.55
N CYS A 176 -16.61 -11.81 14.92
CA CYS A 176 -16.32 -11.47 16.32
C CYS A 176 -15.75 -10.06 16.40
N ASN A 177 -15.80 -9.48 17.60
CA ASN A 177 -15.11 -8.24 17.95
C ASN A 177 -13.92 -8.57 18.83
N PHE A 178 -12.88 -7.73 18.75
CA PHE A 178 -11.68 -7.91 19.56
C PHE A 178 -11.29 -6.67 20.38
N PHE A 179 -11.56 -5.48 19.86
CA PHE A 179 -11.21 -4.20 20.49
C PHE A 179 -12.46 -3.52 21.07
N ASN A 180 -12.35 -2.97 22.29
CA ASN A 180 -13.47 -2.30 22.97
C ASN A 180 -13.64 -0.84 22.52
N ASN A 181 -12.53 -0.15 22.21
CA ASN A 181 -12.53 1.28 21.86
C ASN A 181 -12.34 1.47 20.37
N THR A 182 -13.41 1.28 19.61
CA THR A 182 -13.43 1.48 18.16
C THR A 182 -14.09 2.79 17.77
N ILE A 183 -13.70 3.33 16.62
CA ILE A 183 -14.32 4.50 16.01
C ILE A 183 -14.95 4.12 14.67
N SER A 184 -15.91 4.91 14.20
CA SER A 184 -16.45 4.77 12.86
C SER A 184 -15.53 5.43 11.82
N GLU A 185 -15.58 4.95 10.58
CA GLU A 185 -14.91 5.54 9.43
C GLU A 185 -15.34 6.99 9.16
N ALA A 186 -16.56 7.36 9.57
CA ALA A 186 -17.07 8.73 9.47
C ALA A 186 -16.26 9.74 10.31
N LYS A 187 -15.62 9.29 11.41
CA LYS A 187 -14.75 10.15 12.22
C LYS A 187 -13.47 10.59 11.48
N ILE A 188 -13.06 9.83 10.46
CA ILE A 188 -11.90 10.12 9.63
C ILE A 188 -12.26 11.10 8.50
N PHE A 189 -13.53 11.20 8.14
CA PHE A 189 -13.98 11.96 6.98
C PHE A 189 -13.63 13.46 7.08
N PRO A 190 -13.33 14.14 5.96
CA PRO A 190 -13.01 15.57 5.95
C PRO A 190 -14.16 16.40 6.49
N LYS A 191 -13.84 17.47 7.22
CA LYS A 191 -14.86 18.38 7.79
C LYS A 191 -15.36 19.41 6.77
N LYS A 192 -14.56 19.83 5.80
CA LYS A 192 -14.89 20.85 4.80
C LYS A 192 -15.48 20.23 3.54
N ASN A 193 -16.49 20.82 2.94
CA ASN A 193 -17.27 20.28 1.81
C ASN A 193 -16.61 20.43 0.41
N TRP A 194 -15.31 20.59 0.32
CA TRP A 194 -14.60 20.73 -0.96
C TRP A 194 -14.59 19.43 -1.80
N PHE A 195 -14.80 18.29 -1.18
CA PHE A 195 -14.70 16.96 -1.79
C PHE A 195 -15.93 16.52 -2.61
N LYS A 196 -17.01 17.29 -2.66
CA LYS A 196 -18.29 16.89 -3.31
C LYS A 196 -18.09 16.35 -4.73
N LYS A 197 -17.23 17.00 -5.52
CA LYS A 197 -16.91 16.55 -6.89
C LYS A 197 -16.09 15.25 -6.94
N PHE A 198 -15.43 14.82 -5.85
CA PHE A 198 -14.65 13.60 -5.85
C PHE A 198 -15.53 12.36 -5.99
N ASP A 199 -16.73 12.37 -5.40
CA ASP A 199 -17.67 11.24 -5.48
C ASP A 199 -18.13 10.98 -6.94
N GLU A 200 -18.10 11.99 -7.81
CA GLU A 200 -18.43 11.86 -9.25
C GLU A 200 -17.34 11.10 -10.03
N TYR A 201 -16.08 11.24 -9.63
CA TYR A 201 -14.93 10.72 -10.38
C TYR A 201 -14.29 9.49 -9.74
N TRP A 202 -14.45 9.32 -8.42
CA TRP A 202 -13.71 8.33 -7.66
C TRP A 202 -14.61 7.49 -6.75
N SER A 203 -14.39 6.20 -6.79
CA SER A 203 -14.95 5.26 -5.81
C SER A 203 -13.82 4.32 -5.35
N PRO A 204 -13.27 4.55 -4.14
CA PRO A 204 -12.06 3.88 -3.65
C PRO A 204 -12.31 2.42 -3.24
N SER A 205 -12.45 1.53 -4.21
CA SER A 205 -12.63 0.09 -3.99
C SER A 205 -11.73 -0.76 -4.89
N GLU A 206 -11.46 -2.01 -4.50
CA GLU A 206 -10.75 -2.99 -5.31
C GLU A 206 -11.45 -3.23 -6.66
N GLU A 207 -12.77 -3.31 -6.67
CA GLU A 207 -13.56 -3.55 -7.87
C GLU A 207 -13.41 -2.41 -8.89
N ASN A 208 -13.42 -1.16 -8.43
CA ASN A 208 -13.23 -0.02 -9.30
C ASN A 208 -11.77 0.12 -9.77
N ALA A 209 -10.80 -0.23 -8.95
CA ALA A 209 -9.40 -0.32 -9.37
C ALA A 209 -9.21 -1.33 -10.51
N LEU A 210 -9.83 -2.51 -10.40
CA LEU A 210 -9.79 -3.54 -11.46
C LEU A 210 -10.55 -3.12 -12.71
N LYS A 211 -11.71 -2.45 -12.57
CA LYS A 211 -12.44 -1.86 -13.71
C LYS A 211 -11.60 -0.81 -14.43
N ALA A 212 -10.95 0.08 -13.68
CA ALA A 212 -10.08 1.12 -14.24
C ALA A 212 -8.88 0.51 -14.98
N LEU A 213 -8.24 -0.53 -14.42
CA LEU A 213 -7.15 -1.25 -15.09
C LEU A 213 -7.62 -1.88 -16.42
N LYS A 214 -8.71 -2.63 -16.39
CA LYS A 214 -9.27 -3.28 -17.59
C LYS A 214 -9.64 -2.26 -18.68
N LYS A 215 -10.27 -1.15 -18.28
CA LYS A 215 -10.61 -0.07 -19.20
C LYS A 215 -9.35 0.57 -19.82
N PHE A 216 -8.33 0.86 -19.00
CA PHE A 216 -7.07 1.40 -19.48
C PHE A 216 -6.37 0.47 -20.48
N ILE A 217 -6.30 -0.82 -20.16
CA ILE A 217 -5.69 -1.84 -21.02
C ILE A 217 -6.42 -1.92 -22.37
N ARG A 218 -7.75 -1.93 -22.37
CA ARG A 218 -8.54 -2.05 -23.58
C ARG A 218 -8.49 -0.82 -24.48
N GLU A 219 -8.52 0.39 -23.88
CA GLU A 219 -8.80 1.62 -24.60
C GLU A 219 -7.60 2.54 -24.80
N LYS A 220 -6.57 2.45 -23.94
CA LYS A 220 -5.58 3.52 -23.84
C LYS A 220 -4.13 3.07 -23.81
N ILE A 221 -3.84 1.83 -23.43
CA ILE A 221 -2.47 1.38 -23.19
C ILE A 221 -1.59 1.45 -24.44
N LYS A 222 -2.21 1.30 -25.63
CA LYS A 222 -1.49 1.36 -26.93
C LYS A 222 -0.90 2.77 -27.14
N ASP A 223 -1.69 3.81 -26.88
CA ASP A 223 -1.31 5.19 -27.10
C ASP A 223 -0.67 5.85 -25.86
N TYR A 224 -0.53 5.11 -24.79
CA TYR A 224 0.00 5.60 -23.51
C TYR A 224 1.37 6.29 -23.62
N PRO A 225 2.34 5.82 -24.43
CA PRO A 225 3.66 6.46 -24.53
C PRO A 225 3.58 7.95 -24.87
N ASP A 226 2.66 8.33 -25.74
CA ASP A 226 2.49 9.70 -26.21
C ASP A 226 1.39 10.43 -25.43
N ALA A 227 0.22 9.82 -25.28
CA ALA A 227 -0.96 10.43 -24.66
C ALA A 227 -0.73 10.86 -23.19
N ARG A 228 0.18 10.21 -22.46
CA ARG A 228 0.55 10.58 -21.10
C ARG A 228 1.20 11.95 -20.97
N ASN A 229 1.78 12.48 -22.05
CA ASN A 229 2.50 13.75 -22.05
C ASN A 229 1.57 14.96 -22.27
N TYR A 230 0.30 14.71 -22.58
CA TYR A 230 -0.69 15.75 -22.87
C TYR A 230 -1.72 15.84 -21.76
N PRO A 231 -1.71 16.93 -20.94
CA PRO A 231 -2.63 17.09 -19.81
C PRO A 231 -4.12 17.15 -20.19
N ASP A 232 -4.43 17.62 -21.40
CA ASP A 232 -5.77 17.70 -22.00
C ASP A 232 -6.33 16.34 -22.40
N LYS A 233 -5.45 15.33 -22.58
CA LYS A 233 -5.85 13.97 -22.96
C LYS A 233 -6.04 13.06 -21.75
N ILE A 234 -7.08 12.23 -21.78
CA ILE A 234 -7.26 11.19 -20.77
C ILE A 234 -6.39 9.97 -21.14
N GLY A 235 -5.05 10.16 -21.16
CA GLY A 235 -4.07 9.15 -21.60
C GLY A 235 -3.51 8.25 -20.49
N THR A 236 -3.85 8.47 -19.22
CA THR A 236 -3.28 7.72 -18.09
C THR A 236 -4.26 6.71 -17.51
N SER A 237 -3.73 5.74 -16.74
CA SER A 237 -4.54 4.70 -16.08
C SER A 237 -5.36 5.22 -14.89
N LYS A 238 -5.00 6.36 -14.32
CA LYS A 238 -5.54 6.91 -13.05
C LYS A 238 -5.49 5.91 -11.88
N LEU A 239 -4.53 4.96 -11.89
CA LEU A 239 -4.41 3.92 -10.84
C LEU A 239 -3.57 4.34 -9.64
N SER A 240 -2.86 5.46 -9.69
CA SER A 240 -1.93 5.87 -8.62
C SER A 240 -2.57 5.92 -7.22
N PRO A 241 -3.76 6.48 -6.98
CA PRO A 241 -4.37 6.46 -5.66
C PRO A 241 -4.80 5.05 -5.23
N PHE A 242 -5.27 4.22 -6.15
CA PHE A 242 -5.61 2.82 -5.86
C PHE A 242 -4.38 1.97 -5.48
N ILE A 243 -3.24 2.22 -6.15
CA ILE A 243 -1.97 1.56 -5.80
C ILE A 243 -1.47 2.05 -4.44
N LYS A 244 -1.53 3.38 -4.19
CA LYS A 244 -1.10 4.00 -2.93
C LYS A 244 -1.84 3.42 -1.72
N HIS A 245 -3.16 3.27 -1.82
CA HIS A 245 -3.99 2.74 -0.73
C HIS A 245 -4.26 1.23 -0.84
N GLY A 246 -3.56 0.57 -1.76
CA GLY A 246 -3.54 -0.88 -1.87
C GLY A 246 -4.84 -1.54 -2.28
N GLN A 247 -5.76 -0.83 -2.96
CA GLN A 247 -6.95 -1.42 -3.57
C GLN A 247 -6.60 -2.30 -4.77
N ILE A 248 -5.38 -2.15 -5.33
CA ILE A 248 -4.85 -3.04 -6.34
C ILE A 248 -3.39 -3.38 -6.04
N HIS A 249 -3.03 -4.64 -6.21
CA HIS A 249 -1.63 -5.07 -6.09
C HIS A 249 -0.90 -4.86 -7.40
N VAL A 250 0.35 -4.40 -7.35
CA VAL A 250 1.16 -4.16 -8.57
C VAL A 250 1.41 -5.43 -9.37
N GLU A 251 1.46 -6.60 -8.74
CA GLU A 251 1.52 -7.89 -9.45
C GLU A 251 0.26 -8.14 -10.30
N THR A 252 -0.93 -7.72 -9.84
CA THR A 252 -2.15 -7.81 -10.65
C THR A 252 -2.07 -6.94 -11.89
N ILE A 253 -1.50 -5.73 -11.76
CA ILE A 253 -1.27 -4.84 -12.91
C ILE A 253 -0.29 -5.50 -13.88
N TRP A 254 0.81 -6.03 -13.36
CA TRP A 254 1.80 -6.73 -14.17
C TRP A 254 1.20 -7.90 -14.93
N GLU A 255 0.50 -8.81 -14.23
CA GLU A 255 -0.13 -9.99 -14.81
C GLU A 255 -1.13 -9.66 -15.91
N GLU A 256 -1.98 -8.65 -15.70
CA GLU A 256 -2.97 -8.24 -16.69
C GLU A 256 -2.32 -7.58 -17.93
N CYS A 257 -1.32 -6.74 -17.71
CA CYS A 257 -0.59 -6.09 -18.80
C CYS A 257 0.26 -7.07 -19.61
N SER A 258 0.91 -8.03 -18.97
CA SER A 258 1.81 -9.01 -19.63
C SER A 258 1.08 -9.97 -20.57
N LYS A 259 -0.24 -10.04 -20.50
CA LYS A 259 -1.06 -10.80 -21.46
C LYS A 259 -1.06 -10.17 -22.87
N ILE A 260 -0.61 -8.94 -23.00
CA ILE A 260 -0.66 -8.14 -24.22
C ILE A 260 0.76 -7.73 -24.61
N LYS A 261 1.12 -8.00 -25.86
CA LYS A 261 2.44 -7.63 -26.39
C LYS A 261 2.31 -6.38 -27.26
N ASN A 262 2.61 -5.21 -26.69
CA ASN A 262 2.77 -3.98 -27.44
C ASN A 262 3.73 -3.00 -26.72
N TYR A 263 4.22 -1.99 -27.45
CA TYR A 263 5.16 -1.01 -26.93
C TYR A 263 4.59 -0.17 -25.76
N GLY A 264 3.29 0.14 -25.80
CA GLY A 264 2.62 0.89 -24.73
C GLY A 264 2.62 0.14 -23.40
N VAL A 265 2.48 -1.20 -23.43
CA VAL A 265 2.61 -2.05 -22.23
C VAL A 265 3.99 -1.92 -21.63
N ASN A 266 5.06 -2.05 -22.42
CA ASN A 266 6.43 -1.95 -21.92
C ASN A 266 6.70 -0.61 -21.26
N LYS A 267 6.22 0.48 -21.87
CA LYS A 267 6.31 1.83 -21.30
C LYS A 267 5.53 1.97 -19.99
N TYR A 268 4.32 1.44 -19.93
CA TYR A 268 3.51 1.50 -18.72
C TYR A 268 4.11 0.66 -17.58
N LEU A 269 4.60 -0.54 -17.87
CA LEU A 269 5.27 -1.38 -16.87
C LEU A 269 6.58 -0.76 -16.38
N ALA A 270 7.29 -0.03 -17.23
CA ALA A 270 8.46 0.74 -16.80
C ALA A 270 8.09 1.83 -15.77
N GLU A 271 6.89 2.43 -15.85
CA GLU A 271 6.43 3.38 -14.80
C GLU A 271 6.14 2.68 -13.47
N ILE A 272 5.64 1.46 -13.50
CA ILE A 272 5.57 0.62 -12.29
C ILE A 272 7.00 0.34 -11.78
N GLY A 273 7.94 0.09 -12.68
CA GLY A 273 9.37 -0.06 -12.36
C GLY A 273 9.97 1.18 -11.69
N TRP A 274 9.62 2.40 -12.13
CA TRP A 274 10.02 3.63 -11.47
C TRP A 274 9.53 3.73 -10.02
N ARG A 275 8.31 3.29 -9.77
CA ARG A 275 7.78 3.20 -8.39
C ARG A 275 8.62 2.24 -7.53
N GLU A 276 8.94 1.05 -8.05
CA GLU A 276 9.77 0.08 -7.36
C GLU A 276 11.18 0.64 -7.08
N PHE A 277 11.78 1.29 -8.08
CA PHE A 277 13.09 1.92 -7.94
C PHE A 277 13.09 3.02 -6.87
N ASN A 278 12.06 3.88 -6.84
CA ASN A 278 11.94 4.92 -5.82
C ASN A 278 11.81 4.34 -4.41
N HIS A 279 11.05 3.26 -4.23
CA HIS A 279 11.00 2.55 -2.94
C HIS A 279 12.37 1.99 -2.56
N SER A 280 13.10 1.40 -3.52
CA SER A 280 14.46 0.90 -3.31
C SER A 280 15.42 2.02 -2.92
N LEU A 281 15.40 3.17 -3.62
CA LEU A 281 16.22 4.32 -3.30
C LEU A 281 15.98 4.82 -1.87
N ILE A 282 14.72 5.02 -1.48
CA ILE A 282 14.38 5.50 -0.13
C ILE A 282 14.80 4.49 0.94
N ASN A 283 14.70 3.20 0.66
CA ASN A 283 15.15 2.16 1.60
C ASN A 283 16.67 2.19 1.82
N PHE A 284 17.45 2.28 0.75
CA PHE A 284 18.92 2.25 0.84
C PHE A 284 19.53 3.63 1.15
N PHE A 285 18.85 4.71 0.80
CA PHE A 285 19.30 6.08 0.98
C PHE A 285 18.25 6.93 1.72
N PRO A 286 17.88 6.56 2.97
CA PRO A 286 16.79 7.21 3.72
C PRO A 286 17.03 8.71 4.02
N HIS A 287 18.28 9.19 3.91
CA HIS A 287 18.60 10.61 4.04
C HIS A 287 17.89 11.49 2.99
N MET A 288 17.53 10.93 1.82
CA MET A 288 16.78 11.63 0.76
C MET A 288 15.45 12.23 1.23
N LEU A 289 14.90 11.74 2.33
CA LEU A 289 13.66 12.29 2.89
C LEU A 289 13.86 13.67 3.53
N LYS A 290 15.12 14.08 3.80
CA LYS A 290 15.45 15.32 4.54
C LYS A 290 16.58 16.14 3.89
N SER A 291 17.35 15.56 2.98
CA SER A 291 18.51 16.18 2.35
C SER A 291 18.62 15.75 0.89
N ASN A 292 19.48 16.41 0.14
CA ASN A 292 19.72 16.05 -1.26
C ASN A 292 20.27 14.62 -1.38
N TYR A 293 19.83 13.89 -2.40
CA TYR A 293 20.36 12.55 -2.71
C TYR A 293 21.87 12.57 -2.97
N SER A 294 22.32 13.56 -3.73
CA SER A 294 23.77 13.81 -3.93
C SER A 294 24.17 15.05 -3.15
N LYS A 295 25.15 14.89 -2.26
CA LYS A 295 25.74 15.99 -1.47
C LYS A 295 26.29 17.14 -2.30
N LYS A 296 26.59 16.91 -3.60
CA LYS A 296 26.99 17.97 -4.52
C LYS A 296 25.96 19.10 -4.63
N PHE A 297 24.66 18.76 -4.52
CA PHE A 297 23.58 19.73 -4.57
C PHE A 297 23.36 20.49 -3.25
N ASP A 298 24.02 20.12 -2.16
CA ASP A 298 23.98 20.89 -0.92
C ASP A 298 24.67 22.26 -1.08
N LYS A 299 25.60 22.35 -2.04
CA LYS A 299 26.31 23.61 -2.41
C LYS A 299 25.61 24.42 -3.50
N PHE A 300 24.49 23.94 -4.04
CA PHE A 300 23.73 24.67 -5.04
C PHE A 300 23.14 25.93 -4.40
N PRO A 301 23.24 27.11 -5.03
CA PRO A 301 22.75 28.36 -4.46
C PRO A 301 21.20 28.44 -4.58
N TRP A 302 20.54 27.73 -3.66
CA TRP A 302 19.07 27.76 -3.56
C TRP A 302 18.62 29.13 -3.08
N GLU A 303 17.79 29.80 -3.86
CA GLU A 303 17.19 31.07 -3.48
C GLU A 303 15.81 30.87 -2.84
N SER A 304 15.58 31.56 -1.73
CA SER A 304 14.25 31.68 -1.13
C SER A 304 13.67 33.06 -1.46
N ASN A 305 12.83 33.11 -2.51
CA ASN A 305 12.23 34.36 -2.99
C ASN A 305 10.71 34.32 -2.90
N LEU A 306 10.16 35.02 -1.91
CA LEU A 306 8.71 35.06 -1.67
C LEU A 306 7.91 35.71 -2.82
N LYS A 307 8.52 36.68 -3.56
CA LYS A 307 7.86 37.29 -4.72
C LYS A 307 7.68 36.28 -5.85
N TYR A 308 8.72 35.47 -6.16
CA TYR A 308 8.62 34.43 -7.15
C TYR A 308 7.64 33.34 -6.75
N LEU A 309 7.65 32.94 -5.48
CA LEU A 309 6.69 31.98 -4.96
C LEU A 309 5.24 32.49 -5.04
N SER A 310 5.02 33.78 -4.74
CA SER A 310 3.69 34.40 -4.85
C SER A 310 3.20 34.51 -6.30
N ALA A 311 4.11 34.85 -7.23
CA ALA A 311 3.77 34.91 -8.66
C ALA A 311 3.47 33.52 -9.27
N TRP A 312 4.10 32.47 -8.72
CA TRP A 312 3.87 31.09 -9.16
C TRP A 312 2.55 30.51 -8.62
N LYS A 313 2.08 30.92 -7.44
CA LYS A 313 0.80 30.49 -6.83
C LYS A 313 -0.40 31.13 -7.52
#